data_b436f6b597ee512ae133e8f5267056d7
#
_entry.id   b436f6b597ee512ae133e8f5267056d7
#
_cell.length_a   1.000
_cell.length_b   1.000
_cell.length_c   1.000
_cell.angle_alpha   90.00
_cell.angle_beta   90.00
_cell.angle_gamma   90.00
#
_symmetry.space_group_name_H-M   'P 1'
#
loop_
_entity.id
_entity.type
_entity.pdbx_description
1 polymer ?
#
loop_
_entity_poly.entity_id
_entity_poly.type
_entity_poly.pdbx_seq_one_letter_code
_entity_poly.pdbx_strand_id
1 'polypeptide(L)'
;MKKRISLKALLLLSLAILTLSCSEKGWNITDVKDIAVGAGDSLFFISKKDKHQFSVNCGQISLIRDDMALILKESRYGYIDEDGEQTIPDVYKYATTFNNNMAWVVRNGDIPGAINRKGELKFSLREVDWVEVYIEDMARYYTIEKKQKRYGFANTLGEKVIQPIYYDATCFSEGLAAVKGLDNKWGYIDKTGTVIVPANFDGAKIFIGDRAVVATEGKWGVIDKTGAFILEPRFDDMTADGELFIALNDDKWGWCDINGEWVIEPNFDMILPFREADIAPVLINGKWAYVDKQGEVVIKRQFDEAYPFVEDLALVKIGDYYGFINNKGVYKINPQYTYISPDYISNAIYGFTFYSAVNSDR
;
A
#
# COMPACT_ATOMS: atom_id res chain seq x y z
N MET A 1 -5.13 23.49 26.51
CA MET A 1 -5.15 22.03 26.52
C MET A 1 -4.89 21.55 25.09
N LYS A 2 -3.66 21.19 24.75
CA LYS A 2 -3.31 20.62 23.43
C LYS A 2 -3.92 19.20 23.37
N LYS A 3 -4.95 19.00 22.58
CA LYS A 3 -5.42 17.66 22.22
C LYS A 3 -4.28 16.96 21.49
N ARG A 4 -3.62 16.03 22.14
CA ARG A 4 -2.70 15.08 21.51
C ARG A 4 -3.52 14.34 20.45
N ILE A 5 -3.19 14.56 19.18
CA ILE A 5 -3.58 13.66 18.10
C ILE A 5 -3.16 12.26 18.57
N SER A 6 -4.09 11.32 18.52
CA SER A 6 -3.85 10.00 19.07
C SER A 6 -2.59 9.42 18.42
N LEU A 7 -1.63 9.04 19.27
CA LEU A 7 -0.39 8.37 18.86
C LEU A 7 -0.64 7.16 17.93
N LYS A 8 -1.85 6.59 17.97
CA LYS A 8 -2.31 5.52 17.07
C LYS A 8 -2.49 5.95 15.62
N ALA A 9 -2.95 7.16 15.33
CA ALA A 9 -3.07 7.65 13.95
C ALA A 9 -1.69 7.97 13.37
N LEU A 10 -0.78 8.53 14.18
CA LEU A 10 0.62 8.72 13.79
C LEU A 10 1.38 7.40 13.65
N LEU A 11 1.14 6.41 14.55
CA LEU A 11 1.77 5.08 14.45
C LEU A 11 1.25 4.28 13.24
N LEU A 12 -0.03 4.38 12.88
CA LEU A 12 -0.57 3.72 11.69
C LEU A 12 0.00 4.32 10.40
N LEU A 13 0.23 5.63 10.34
CA LEU A 13 0.91 6.24 9.19
C LEU A 13 2.42 5.98 9.19
N SER A 14 3.09 6.03 10.35
CA SER A 14 4.53 5.73 10.45
C SER A 14 4.85 4.25 10.24
N LEU A 15 4.00 3.31 10.69
CA LEU A 15 4.14 1.88 10.35
C LEU A 15 3.79 1.61 8.88
N ALA A 16 2.81 2.30 8.31
CA ALA A 16 2.50 2.21 6.89
C ALA A 16 3.62 2.79 6.01
N ILE A 17 4.33 3.82 6.47
CA ILE A 17 5.49 4.41 5.78
C ILE A 17 6.71 3.48 5.78
N LEU A 18 6.87 2.62 6.80
CA LEU A 18 7.98 1.65 6.89
C LEU A 18 7.75 0.34 6.10
N THR A 19 6.50 0.05 5.71
CA THR A 19 6.16 -1.14 4.90
C THR A 19 5.84 -0.81 3.44
N LEU A 20 6.15 0.39 3.01
CA LEU A 20 5.92 0.95 1.69
C LEU A 20 6.88 0.34 0.69
N SER A 21 6.48 -0.05 -0.36
CA SER A 21 5.56 0.19 -1.46
C SER A 21 6.05 -0.59 -2.68
N CYS A 22 5.18 -1.24 -3.37
CA CYS A 22 5.50 -1.77 -4.68
C CYS A 22 4.43 -1.27 -5.64
N SER A 23 4.80 -0.46 -6.62
CA SER A 23 3.95 -0.15 -7.75
C SER A 23 4.53 -0.82 -8.99
N GLU A 24 3.77 -1.65 -9.66
CA GLU A 24 4.09 -2.03 -11.04
C GLU A 24 3.69 -0.88 -11.98
N LYS A 25 4.54 -0.56 -12.95
CA LYS A 25 4.10 0.11 -14.17
C LYS A 25 3.06 -0.80 -14.84
N GLY A 26 1.78 -0.47 -14.70
CA GLY A 26 0.69 -1.27 -15.25
C GLY A 26 -0.48 -1.52 -14.28
N TRP A 27 -0.31 -1.22 -13.02
CA TRP A 27 -1.43 -1.21 -12.08
C TRP A 27 -2.19 0.10 -12.23
N ASN A 28 -2.97 0.19 -13.30
CA ASN A 28 -3.89 1.30 -13.47
C ASN A 28 -4.97 1.20 -12.40
N ILE A 29 -5.21 2.29 -11.69
CA ILE A 29 -6.36 2.49 -10.79
C ILE A 29 -7.69 2.19 -11.52
N THR A 30 -7.70 2.28 -12.85
CA THR A 30 -8.80 1.90 -13.73
C THR A 30 -9.21 0.42 -13.59
N ASP A 31 -8.35 -0.45 -13.04
CA ASP A 31 -8.68 -1.87 -12.82
C ASP A 31 -9.43 -2.11 -11.49
N VAL A 32 -9.58 -1.10 -10.64
CA VAL A 32 -10.43 -1.17 -9.45
C VAL A 32 -11.87 -0.93 -9.86
N LYS A 33 -12.57 -2.01 -10.21
CA LYS A 33 -13.96 -1.94 -10.69
C LYS A 33 -14.93 -1.58 -9.58
N ASP A 34 -14.66 -2.01 -8.32
CA ASP A 34 -15.66 -1.99 -7.27
C ASP A 34 -15.09 -1.58 -5.92
N ILE A 35 -15.91 -0.93 -5.10
CA ILE A 35 -15.58 -0.47 -3.75
C ILE A 35 -16.36 -1.30 -2.74
N ALA A 36 -15.67 -1.95 -1.80
CA ALA A 36 -16.32 -2.61 -0.68
C ALA A 36 -16.57 -1.61 0.46
N VAL A 37 -17.83 -1.45 0.82
CA VAL A 37 -18.30 -0.54 1.88
C VAL A 37 -19.20 -1.27 2.86
N GLY A 38 -19.28 -0.79 4.10
CA GLY A 38 -20.15 -1.35 5.13
C GLY A 38 -21.17 -0.35 5.68
N ALA A 39 -22.40 -0.80 5.85
CA ALA A 39 -23.46 -0.07 6.53
C ALA A 39 -24.15 -1.00 7.52
N GLY A 40 -24.02 -0.75 8.82
CA GLY A 40 -24.48 -1.67 9.87
C GLY A 40 -23.72 -3.02 9.80
N ASP A 41 -24.45 -4.12 9.83
CA ASP A 41 -23.90 -5.48 9.80
C ASP A 41 -23.70 -6.05 8.38
N SER A 42 -23.89 -5.22 7.34
CA SER A 42 -23.83 -5.65 5.95
C SER A 42 -22.66 -5.01 5.23
N LEU A 43 -21.94 -5.80 4.45
CA LEU A 43 -20.93 -5.35 3.50
C LEU A 43 -21.51 -5.39 2.09
N PHE A 44 -21.18 -4.38 1.31
CA PHE A 44 -21.66 -4.21 -0.06
C PHE A 44 -20.49 -3.91 -0.99
N PHE A 45 -20.56 -4.43 -2.22
CA PHE A 45 -19.81 -3.92 -3.33
C PHE A 45 -20.60 -2.85 -4.06
N ILE A 46 -19.94 -1.75 -4.40
CA ILE A 46 -20.48 -0.71 -5.27
C ILE A 46 -19.68 -0.74 -6.57
N SER A 47 -20.28 -1.30 -7.62
CA SER A 47 -19.72 -1.22 -8.95
C SER A 47 -19.80 0.21 -9.49
N LYS A 48 -18.67 0.75 -9.92
CA LYS A 48 -18.62 2.08 -10.56
C LYS A 48 -19.31 2.09 -11.93
N LYS A 49 -19.27 0.97 -12.64
CA LYS A 49 -19.70 0.88 -14.05
C LYS A 49 -21.19 0.64 -14.20
N ASP A 50 -21.77 -0.22 -13.39
CA ASP A 50 -23.12 -0.72 -13.61
C ASP A 50 -24.10 -0.40 -12.46
N LYS A 51 -23.63 0.31 -11.40
CA LYS A 51 -24.40 0.54 -10.17
C LYS A 51 -24.95 -0.74 -9.54
N HIS A 52 -24.38 -1.88 -9.89
CA HIS A 52 -24.69 -3.15 -9.24
C HIS A 52 -24.19 -3.09 -7.82
N GLN A 53 -25.12 -3.34 -6.90
CA GLN A 53 -24.83 -3.46 -5.49
C GLN A 53 -25.25 -4.86 -5.07
N PHE A 54 -24.30 -5.66 -4.59
CA PHE A 54 -24.63 -6.94 -3.97
C PHE A 54 -24.09 -6.97 -2.53
N SER A 55 -24.78 -7.68 -1.66
CA SER A 55 -24.38 -7.84 -0.27
C SER A 55 -23.58 -9.12 -0.10
N VAL A 56 -22.54 -9.06 0.73
CA VAL A 56 -21.72 -10.21 1.10
C VAL A 56 -21.78 -10.40 2.60
N ASN A 57 -22.11 -11.62 3.03
CA ASN A 57 -22.10 -11.97 4.45
C ASN A 57 -20.67 -12.40 4.85
N CYS A 58 -19.82 -11.42 5.17
CA CYS A 58 -18.47 -11.64 5.66
C CYS A 58 -18.05 -10.49 6.60
N GLY A 59 -16.98 -10.70 7.39
CA GLY A 59 -16.43 -9.69 8.28
C GLY A 59 -15.52 -8.68 7.59
N GLN A 60 -14.82 -9.10 6.54
CA GLN A 60 -13.93 -8.27 5.75
C GLN A 60 -13.91 -8.75 4.30
N ILE A 61 -13.61 -7.83 3.41
CA ILE A 61 -13.54 -8.10 1.97
C ILE A 61 -12.48 -7.22 1.33
N SER A 62 -11.71 -7.79 0.39
CA SER A 62 -10.71 -7.06 -0.40
C SER A 62 -11.34 -6.41 -1.63
N LEU A 63 -10.56 -5.59 -2.33
CA LEU A 63 -10.85 -5.21 -3.72
C LEU A 63 -10.80 -6.45 -4.62
N ILE A 64 -11.56 -6.40 -5.73
CA ILE A 64 -11.50 -7.44 -6.76
C ILE A 64 -10.18 -7.32 -7.52
N ARG A 65 -9.45 -8.42 -7.57
CA ARG A 65 -8.19 -8.59 -8.28
C ARG A 65 -8.22 -9.90 -9.05
N ASP A 66 -7.80 -9.88 -10.32
CA ASP A 66 -7.87 -11.07 -11.19
C ASP A 66 -9.26 -11.72 -11.11
N ASP A 67 -10.34 -10.91 -11.15
CA ASP A 67 -11.76 -11.30 -11.07
C ASP A 67 -12.14 -11.98 -9.73
N MET A 68 -11.31 -11.84 -8.67
CA MET A 68 -11.51 -12.47 -7.37
C MET A 68 -11.38 -11.45 -6.23
N ALA A 69 -12.25 -11.55 -5.23
CA ALA A 69 -12.10 -10.83 -3.97
C ALA A 69 -11.86 -11.81 -2.82
N LEU A 70 -10.89 -11.49 -1.97
CA LEU A 70 -10.62 -12.21 -0.74
C LEU A 70 -11.69 -11.82 0.30
N ILE A 71 -12.29 -12.80 0.94
CA ILE A 71 -13.25 -12.60 2.03
C ILE A 71 -12.74 -13.23 3.32
N LEU A 72 -13.06 -12.60 4.45
CA LEU A 72 -12.87 -13.13 5.79
C LEU A 72 -14.24 -13.41 6.42
N LYS A 73 -14.53 -14.67 6.73
CA LYS A 73 -15.73 -15.10 7.40
C LYS A 73 -15.36 -16.02 8.57
N GLU A 74 -15.89 -15.76 9.77
CA GLU A 74 -15.65 -16.57 10.96
C GLU A 74 -14.16 -16.94 11.19
N SER A 75 -13.26 -15.94 11.00
CA SER A 75 -11.80 -16.11 11.11
C SER A 75 -11.17 -17.02 10.06
N ARG A 76 -11.83 -17.25 8.94
CA ARG A 76 -11.34 -18.01 7.79
C ARG A 76 -11.43 -17.21 6.51
N TYR A 77 -10.45 -17.41 5.65
CA TYR A 77 -10.39 -16.76 4.34
C TYR A 77 -10.89 -17.69 3.25
N GLY A 78 -11.63 -17.11 2.34
CA GLY A 78 -12.10 -17.70 1.10
C GLY A 78 -12.15 -16.64 0.00
N TYR A 79 -12.73 -16.97 -1.13
CA TYR A 79 -12.81 -16.02 -2.24
C TYR A 79 -14.17 -16.08 -2.92
N ILE A 80 -14.59 -14.90 -3.37
CA ILE A 80 -15.76 -14.70 -4.24
C ILE A 80 -15.30 -14.14 -5.57
N ASP A 81 -16.11 -14.33 -6.60
CA ASP A 81 -15.91 -13.70 -7.91
C ASP A 81 -16.53 -12.30 -7.98
N GLU A 82 -16.50 -11.68 -9.16
CA GLU A 82 -17.03 -10.35 -9.42
C GLU A 82 -18.57 -10.26 -9.31
N ASP A 83 -19.27 -11.38 -9.39
CA ASP A 83 -20.71 -11.48 -9.18
C ASP A 83 -21.10 -11.69 -7.71
N GLY A 84 -20.13 -11.88 -6.83
CA GLY A 84 -20.30 -12.13 -5.40
C GLY A 84 -20.55 -13.58 -5.04
N GLU A 85 -20.40 -14.49 -6.00
CA GLU A 85 -20.56 -15.92 -5.76
C GLU A 85 -19.28 -16.52 -5.15
N GLN A 86 -19.44 -17.33 -4.10
CA GLN A 86 -18.30 -17.95 -3.45
C GLN A 86 -17.73 -19.09 -4.30
N THR A 87 -16.57 -18.84 -4.90
CA THR A 87 -15.88 -19.80 -5.79
C THR A 87 -14.87 -20.66 -5.03
N ILE A 88 -14.26 -20.11 -3.97
CA ILE A 88 -13.30 -20.83 -3.12
C ILE A 88 -13.77 -20.73 -1.67
N PRO A 89 -14.01 -21.90 -1.01
CA PRO A 89 -14.51 -21.96 0.36
C PRO A 89 -13.62 -21.24 1.38
N ASP A 90 -14.21 -20.72 2.45
CA ASP A 90 -13.56 -20.08 3.59
C ASP A 90 -12.89 -21.09 4.54
N VAL A 91 -11.83 -21.73 4.06
CA VAL A 91 -11.12 -22.81 4.78
C VAL A 91 -9.70 -22.43 5.18
N TYR A 92 -9.20 -21.30 4.72
CA TYR A 92 -7.82 -20.90 4.95
C TYR A 92 -7.66 -20.06 6.22
N LYS A 93 -6.59 -20.33 6.97
CA LYS A 93 -6.19 -19.52 8.12
C LYS A 93 -5.58 -18.19 7.70
N TYR A 94 -4.87 -18.22 6.58
CA TYR A 94 -4.25 -17.05 5.94
C TYR A 94 -4.43 -17.15 4.44
N ALA A 95 -4.57 -15.99 3.80
CA ALA A 95 -4.66 -15.90 2.35
C ALA A 95 -4.21 -14.51 1.88
N THR A 96 -3.73 -14.41 0.63
CA THR A 96 -3.46 -13.14 -0.05
C THR A 96 -4.53 -12.88 -1.10
N THR A 97 -4.64 -11.65 -1.58
CA THR A 97 -5.39 -11.36 -2.82
C THR A 97 -4.76 -12.09 -4.00
N PHE A 98 -5.54 -12.33 -5.06
CA PHE A 98 -5.00 -12.83 -6.31
C PHE A 98 -4.12 -11.76 -6.98
N ASN A 99 -3.02 -12.21 -7.57
CA ASN A 99 -2.18 -11.45 -8.48
C ASN A 99 -1.47 -12.41 -9.43
N ASN A 100 -1.40 -12.09 -10.72
CA ASN A 100 -0.91 -13.00 -11.76
C ASN A 100 -1.65 -14.35 -11.75
N ASN A 101 -2.98 -14.33 -11.54
CA ASN A 101 -3.86 -15.49 -11.43
C ASN A 101 -3.49 -16.49 -10.32
N MET A 102 -2.73 -16.06 -9.33
CA MET A 102 -2.34 -16.87 -8.16
C MET A 102 -2.55 -16.14 -6.85
N ALA A 103 -2.87 -16.89 -5.80
CA ALA A 103 -2.92 -16.42 -4.43
C ALA A 103 -2.19 -17.39 -3.51
N TRP A 104 -1.54 -16.87 -2.47
CA TRP A 104 -0.94 -17.67 -1.42
C TRP A 104 -1.97 -17.95 -0.32
N VAL A 105 -2.04 -19.19 0.10
CA VAL A 105 -2.96 -19.65 1.15
C VAL A 105 -2.28 -20.58 2.14
N VAL A 106 -2.77 -20.57 3.38
CA VAL A 106 -2.35 -21.48 4.43
C VAL A 106 -3.59 -22.07 5.13
N ARG A 107 -3.74 -23.38 5.13
CA ARG A 107 -4.68 -24.07 6.01
C ARG A 107 -4.07 -24.27 7.40
N ASN A 108 -4.86 -24.78 8.36
CA ASN A 108 -4.36 -25.04 9.71
C ASN A 108 -3.20 -26.05 9.68
N GLY A 109 -2.02 -25.58 10.13
CA GLY A 109 -0.84 -26.44 10.25
C GLY A 109 -0.15 -26.77 8.92
N ASP A 110 -0.65 -26.25 7.82
CA ASP A 110 -0.08 -26.50 6.50
C ASP A 110 1.03 -25.47 6.17
N ILE A 111 1.87 -25.86 5.21
CA ILE A 111 2.85 -24.96 4.58
C ILE A 111 2.14 -24.03 3.58
N PRO A 112 2.66 -22.82 3.35
CA PRO A 112 2.11 -21.93 2.33
C PRO A 112 2.05 -22.59 0.96
N GLY A 113 0.87 -22.52 0.33
CA GLY A 113 0.62 -23.04 -1.00
C GLY A 113 0.10 -21.95 -1.93
N ALA A 114 0.53 -21.95 -3.18
CA ALA A 114 -0.01 -21.11 -4.23
C ALA A 114 -1.19 -21.82 -4.90
N ILE A 115 -2.34 -21.17 -4.97
CA ILE A 115 -3.54 -21.66 -5.64
C ILE A 115 -3.88 -20.81 -6.85
N ASN A 116 -4.55 -21.40 -7.84
CA ASN A 116 -5.16 -20.69 -8.93
C ASN A 116 -6.60 -20.25 -8.59
N ARG A 117 -7.28 -19.52 -9.49
CA ARG A 117 -8.66 -19.03 -9.29
C ARG A 117 -9.73 -20.13 -9.12
N LYS A 118 -9.39 -21.40 -9.42
CA LYS A 118 -10.26 -22.56 -9.14
C LYS A 118 -10.00 -23.17 -7.76
N GLY A 119 -9.07 -22.59 -6.97
CA GLY A 119 -8.65 -23.15 -5.68
C GLY A 119 -7.71 -24.36 -5.80
N GLU A 120 -7.22 -24.68 -6.99
CA GLU A 120 -6.29 -25.78 -7.23
C GLU A 120 -4.89 -25.39 -6.79
N LEU A 121 -4.29 -26.22 -5.94
CA LEU A 121 -2.90 -26.06 -5.51
C LEU A 121 -1.95 -26.24 -6.70
N LYS A 122 -1.08 -25.29 -6.94
CA LYS A 122 -0.04 -25.36 -7.98
C LYS A 122 1.28 -25.86 -7.42
N PHE A 123 1.72 -25.30 -6.32
CA PHE A 123 2.93 -25.70 -5.59
C PHE A 123 2.86 -25.21 -4.14
N SER A 124 3.81 -25.66 -3.32
CA SER A 124 3.94 -25.21 -1.92
C SER A 124 5.37 -24.79 -1.64
N LEU A 125 5.53 -23.73 -0.85
CA LEU A 125 6.83 -23.22 -0.45
C LEU A 125 7.18 -23.74 0.95
N ARG A 126 8.06 -24.73 1.03
CA ARG A 126 8.47 -25.36 2.30
C ARG A 126 9.46 -24.50 3.06
N GLU A 127 9.54 -24.69 4.38
CA GLU A 127 10.51 -24.02 5.26
C GLU A 127 10.42 -22.49 5.15
N VAL A 128 9.20 -21.98 5.12
CA VAL A 128 8.90 -20.56 5.20
C VAL A 128 7.75 -20.34 6.19
N ASP A 129 7.79 -19.23 6.90
CA ASP A 129 6.74 -18.87 7.86
C ASP A 129 5.63 -18.07 7.19
N TRP A 130 5.96 -17.32 6.12
CA TRP A 130 5.00 -16.49 5.40
C TRP A 130 5.46 -16.15 4.00
N VAL A 131 4.49 -15.96 3.10
CA VAL A 131 4.72 -15.49 1.71
C VAL A 131 3.72 -14.38 1.41
N GLU A 132 4.19 -13.32 0.78
CA GLU A 132 3.37 -12.18 0.35
C GLU A 132 2.92 -12.34 -1.11
N VAL A 133 2.05 -11.44 -1.54
CA VAL A 133 1.56 -11.40 -2.93
C VAL A 133 2.70 -11.24 -3.93
N TYR A 134 2.54 -11.79 -5.12
CA TYR A 134 3.50 -11.58 -6.19
C TYR A 134 3.51 -10.13 -6.67
N ILE A 135 4.70 -9.58 -6.86
CA ILE A 135 4.91 -8.28 -7.49
C ILE A 135 6.11 -8.41 -8.42
N GLU A 136 5.94 -7.98 -9.67
CA GLU A 136 6.93 -8.20 -10.72
C GLU A 136 7.41 -9.66 -10.81
N ASP A 137 6.48 -10.62 -10.70
CA ASP A 137 6.72 -12.07 -10.73
C ASP A 137 7.55 -12.63 -9.56
N MET A 138 7.79 -11.83 -8.54
CA MET A 138 8.50 -12.22 -7.32
C MET A 138 7.61 -12.09 -6.10
N ALA A 139 7.53 -13.13 -5.26
CA ALA A 139 6.87 -13.10 -3.97
C ALA A 139 7.93 -12.97 -2.87
N ARG A 140 7.82 -11.93 -2.05
CA ARG A 140 8.63 -11.80 -0.85
C ARG A 140 8.16 -12.82 0.17
N TYR A 141 9.08 -13.59 0.75
CA TYR A 141 8.79 -14.50 1.84
C TYR A 141 9.73 -14.25 3.02
N TYR A 142 9.35 -14.73 4.20
CA TYR A 142 10.27 -14.75 5.33
C TYR A 142 10.26 -16.09 6.07
N THR A 143 11.37 -16.32 6.77
CA THR A 143 11.53 -17.35 7.79
C THR A 143 11.79 -16.68 9.14
N ILE A 144 11.44 -17.34 10.23
CA ILE A 144 11.72 -16.88 11.59
C ILE A 144 12.87 -17.72 12.17
N GLU A 145 14.04 -17.11 12.27
CA GLU A 145 15.21 -17.70 12.90
C GLU A 145 15.53 -16.97 14.21
N LYS A 146 15.61 -17.71 15.33
CA LYS A 146 15.90 -17.12 16.65
C LYS A 146 15.04 -15.90 16.99
N LYS A 147 13.74 -15.96 16.66
CA LYS A 147 12.75 -14.87 16.83
C LYS A 147 12.98 -13.63 15.94
N GLN A 148 13.79 -13.74 14.92
CA GLN A 148 14.01 -12.67 13.94
C GLN A 148 13.58 -13.13 12.56
N LYS A 149 12.87 -12.25 11.84
CA LYS A 149 12.51 -12.48 10.45
C LYS A 149 13.74 -12.39 9.56
N ARG A 150 13.79 -13.26 8.55
CA ARG A 150 14.73 -13.22 7.45
C ARG A 150 13.95 -13.27 6.15
N TYR A 151 14.19 -12.30 5.31
CA TYR A 151 13.46 -12.13 4.06
C TYR A 151 14.26 -12.69 2.88
N GLY A 152 13.54 -13.33 1.96
CA GLY A 152 13.99 -13.82 0.68
C GLY A 152 12.89 -13.67 -0.37
N PHE A 153 13.14 -14.16 -1.58
CA PHE A 153 12.19 -14.04 -2.68
C PHE A 153 12.05 -15.35 -3.45
N ALA A 154 10.80 -15.65 -3.82
CA ALA A 154 10.45 -16.78 -4.66
C ALA A 154 9.79 -16.31 -5.94
N ASN A 155 10.04 -17.01 -7.05
CA ASN A 155 9.44 -16.72 -8.35
C ASN A 155 8.05 -17.38 -8.49
N THR A 156 7.40 -17.15 -9.64
CA THR A 156 6.07 -17.70 -9.97
C THR A 156 6.06 -19.22 -10.19
N LEU A 157 7.24 -19.87 -10.25
CA LEU A 157 7.37 -21.33 -10.29
C LEU A 157 7.50 -21.96 -8.89
N GLY A 158 7.56 -21.13 -7.82
CA GLY A 158 7.75 -21.59 -6.45
C GLY A 158 9.22 -21.86 -6.10
N GLU A 159 10.17 -21.37 -6.89
CA GLU A 159 11.59 -21.50 -6.62
C GLU A 159 12.05 -20.36 -5.72
N LYS A 160 12.75 -20.68 -4.62
CA LYS A 160 13.41 -19.70 -3.75
C LYS A 160 14.66 -19.15 -4.47
N VAL A 161 14.48 -18.11 -5.28
CA VAL A 161 15.55 -17.50 -6.06
C VAL A 161 16.56 -16.78 -5.15
N ILE A 162 16.04 -16.07 -4.15
CA ILE A 162 16.86 -15.34 -3.19
C ILE A 162 16.59 -15.91 -1.80
N GLN A 163 17.66 -16.42 -1.16
CA GLN A 163 17.57 -17.06 0.15
C GLN A 163 17.20 -16.03 1.24
N PRO A 164 16.57 -16.48 2.37
CA PRO A 164 16.09 -15.59 3.42
C PRO A 164 17.25 -15.12 4.32
N ILE A 165 18.09 -14.24 3.81
CA ILE A 165 19.28 -13.71 4.49
C ILE A 165 19.14 -12.27 4.97
N TYR A 166 18.17 -11.52 4.45
CA TYR A 166 18.00 -10.10 4.75
C TYR A 166 17.17 -9.86 6.02
N TYR A 167 17.53 -8.83 6.80
CA TYR A 167 16.75 -8.42 7.98
C TYR A 167 15.41 -7.77 7.62
N ASP A 168 15.38 -7.12 6.47
CA ASP A 168 14.18 -6.51 5.90
C ASP A 168 14.33 -6.42 4.38
N ALA A 169 13.22 -6.30 3.67
CA ALA A 169 13.22 -6.12 2.23
C ALA A 169 11.94 -5.43 1.80
N THR A 170 12.01 -4.61 0.76
CA THR A 170 10.82 -4.18 0.01
C THR A 170 10.46 -5.25 -1.01
N CYS A 171 9.33 -5.11 -1.69
CA CYS A 171 9.09 -5.86 -2.91
C CYS A 171 9.93 -5.30 -4.06
N PHE A 172 9.94 -6.00 -5.19
CA PHE A 172 10.53 -5.51 -6.43
C PHE A 172 9.73 -4.36 -7.00
N SER A 173 10.40 -3.37 -7.53
CA SER A 173 9.84 -2.28 -8.31
C SER A 173 10.88 -1.84 -9.33
N GLU A 174 10.48 -1.80 -10.59
CA GLU A 174 11.36 -1.48 -11.72
C GLU A 174 12.61 -2.38 -11.80
N GLY A 175 12.42 -3.67 -11.43
CA GLY A 175 13.44 -4.70 -11.45
C GLY A 175 14.38 -4.73 -10.24
N LEU A 176 14.22 -3.82 -9.27
CA LEU A 176 15.07 -3.73 -8.08
C LEU A 176 14.24 -3.85 -6.79
N ALA A 177 14.80 -4.47 -5.75
CA ALA A 177 14.26 -4.49 -4.41
C ALA A 177 15.26 -3.89 -3.42
N ALA A 178 14.79 -3.02 -2.53
CA ALA A 178 15.61 -2.59 -1.41
C ALA A 178 15.70 -3.73 -0.39
N VAL A 179 16.91 -4.00 0.10
CA VAL A 179 17.16 -5.05 1.09
C VAL A 179 18.05 -4.53 2.21
N LYS A 180 17.75 -4.96 3.44
CA LYS A 180 18.50 -4.59 4.63
C LYS A 180 19.48 -5.71 5.00
N GLY A 181 20.76 -5.42 4.88
CA GLY A 181 21.84 -6.36 5.20
C GLY A 181 22.05 -6.58 6.70
N LEU A 182 23.02 -7.45 7.02
CA LEU A 182 23.39 -7.80 8.41
C LEU A 182 24.02 -6.63 9.18
N ASP A 183 24.53 -5.63 8.49
CA ASP A 183 25.07 -4.37 9.01
C ASP A 183 23.99 -3.32 9.33
N ASN A 184 22.70 -3.69 9.18
CA ASN A 184 21.54 -2.82 9.29
C ASN A 184 21.47 -1.69 8.24
N LYS A 185 22.26 -1.76 7.17
CA LYS A 185 22.19 -0.83 6.06
C LYS A 185 21.37 -1.38 4.92
N TRP A 186 20.72 -0.47 4.20
CA TRP A 186 19.94 -0.76 3.01
C TRP A 186 20.75 -0.59 1.75
N GLY A 187 20.53 -1.49 0.80
CA GLY A 187 21.03 -1.44 -0.57
C GLY A 187 19.97 -2.00 -1.51
N TYR A 188 20.33 -2.20 -2.78
CA TYR A 188 19.38 -2.74 -3.76
C TYR A 188 19.95 -3.93 -4.49
N ILE A 189 19.09 -4.90 -4.75
CA ILE A 189 19.38 -6.12 -5.51
C ILE A 189 18.44 -6.25 -6.70
N ASP A 190 18.89 -6.94 -7.73
CA ASP A 190 18.05 -7.37 -8.85
C ASP A 190 17.30 -8.68 -8.53
N LYS A 191 16.46 -9.14 -9.47
CA LYS A 191 15.65 -10.37 -9.33
C LYS A 191 16.49 -11.66 -9.24
N THR A 192 17.78 -11.61 -9.54
CA THR A 192 18.73 -12.74 -9.37
C THR A 192 19.39 -12.74 -8.00
N GLY A 193 19.25 -11.66 -7.23
CA GLY A 193 19.94 -11.42 -5.97
C GLY A 193 21.29 -10.74 -6.12
N THR A 194 21.64 -10.28 -7.33
CA THR A 194 22.86 -9.51 -7.56
C THR A 194 22.73 -8.13 -6.94
N VAL A 195 23.72 -7.71 -6.15
CA VAL A 195 23.77 -6.37 -5.57
C VAL A 195 24.04 -5.34 -6.68
N ILE A 196 23.07 -4.44 -6.88
CA ILE A 196 23.18 -3.34 -7.85
C ILE A 196 23.64 -2.06 -7.15
N VAL A 197 23.04 -1.76 -5.98
CA VAL A 197 23.47 -0.64 -5.13
C VAL A 197 23.94 -1.19 -3.79
N PRO A 198 25.20 -0.97 -3.40
CA PRO A 198 25.73 -1.43 -2.12
C PRO A 198 24.93 -0.94 -0.91
N ALA A 199 24.90 -1.72 0.17
CA ALA A 199 24.20 -1.42 1.40
C ALA A 199 24.91 -0.31 2.20
N ASN A 200 24.57 0.96 1.93
CA ASN A 200 25.16 2.13 2.58
C ASN A 200 24.14 3.04 3.25
N PHE A 201 22.82 2.81 3.02
CA PHE A 201 21.76 3.71 3.47
C PHE A 201 21.16 3.27 4.80
N ASP A 202 20.70 4.25 5.61
CA ASP A 202 19.96 4.02 6.85
C ASP A 202 18.50 3.66 6.59
N GLY A 203 17.94 4.15 5.48
CA GLY A 203 16.59 3.86 5.00
C GLY A 203 16.57 3.83 3.47
N ALA A 204 15.66 3.04 2.90
CA ALA A 204 15.47 2.96 1.47
C ALA A 204 14.01 2.67 1.14
N LYS A 205 13.49 3.36 0.11
CA LYS A 205 12.17 3.13 -0.48
C LYS A 205 12.36 2.48 -1.85
N ILE A 206 11.27 2.05 -2.47
CA ILE A 206 11.31 1.42 -3.79
C ILE A 206 11.71 2.42 -4.88
N PHE A 207 12.14 1.90 -6.02
CA PHE A 207 12.31 2.69 -7.23
C PHE A 207 10.95 3.05 -7.85
N ILE A 208 10.79 4.34 -8.22
CA ILE A 208 9.64 4.87 -8.94
C ILE A 208 10.17 5.89 -9.95
N GLY A 209 9.93 5.67 -11.25
CA GLY A 209 10.41 6.55 -12.31
C GLY A 209 11.94 6.64 -12.36
N ASP A 210 12.63 5.48 -12.24
CA ASP A 210 14.09 5.33 -12.23
C ASP A 210 14.81 6.03 -11.05
N ARG A 211 14.07 6.39 -9.99
CA ARG A 211 14.57 7.09 -8.80
C ARG A 211 14.13 6.39 -7.53
N ALA A 212 14.96 6.40 -6.49
CA ALA A 212 14.59 5.91 -5.17
C ALA A 212 14.92 6.93 -4.08
N VAL A 213 14.03 7.03 -3.10
CA VAL A 213 14.22 7.86 -1.91
C VAL A 213 15.01 7.05 -0.89
N VAL A 214 16.14 7.58 -0.42
CA VAL A 214 17.04 6.94 0.54
C VAL A 214 17.40 7.87 1.69
N ALA A 215 17.74 7.29 2.84
CA ALA A 215 18.17 8.05 4.01
C ALA A 215 19.64 7.80 4.34
N THR A 216 20.33 8.85 4.72
CA THR A 216 21.68 8.81 5.28
C THR A 216 21.76 9.83 6.43
N GLU A 217 22.30 9.40 7.59
CA GLU A 217 22.44 10.24 8.78
C GLU A 217 21.13 10.93 9.23
N GLY A 218 20.02 10.19 9.07
CA GLY A 218 18.68 10.67 9.47
C GLY A 218 18.05 11.68 8.52
N LYS A 219 18.65 11.96 7.35
CA LYS A 219 18.09 12.82 6.31
C LYS A 219 17.82 12.03 5.05
N TRP A 220 16.79 12.45 4.33
CA TRP A 220 16.32 11.80 3.10
C TRP A 220 16.71 12.60 1.86
N GLY A 221 17.09 11.86 0.82
CA GLY A 221 17.46 12.35 -0.50
C GLY A 221 17.04 11.37 -1.59
N VAL A 222 17.52 11.54 -2.80
CA VAL A 222 17.12 10.75 -3.97
C VAL A 222 18.35 10.23 -4.69
N ILE A 223 18.33 8.96 -5.07
CA ILE A 223 19.35 8.30 -5.91
C ILE A 223 18.77 7.82 -7.23
N ASP A 224 19.65 7.64 -8.21
CA ASP A 224 19.39 6.89 -9.43
C ASP A 224 19.64 5.36 -9.26
N LYS A 225 19.41 4.56 -10.31
CA LYS A 225 19.62 3.11 -10.30
C LYS A 225 21.09 2.69 -10.16
N THR A 226 22.04 3.60 -10.31
CA THR A 226 23.47 3.32 -10.04
C THR A 226 23.84 3.53 -8.58
N GLY A 227 22.95 4.14 -7.80
CA GLY A 227 23.18 4.53 -6.41
C GLY A 227 23.80 5.93 -6.27
N ALA A 228 23.96 6.68 -7.36
CA ALA A 228 24.44 8.06 -7.33
C ALA A 228 23.31 9.00 -6.86
N PHE A 229 23.66 9.96 -5.98
CA PHE A 229 22.71 10.97 -5.54
C PHE A 229 22.33 11.92 -6.70
N ILE A 230 21.02 12.01 -6.94
CA ILE A 230 20.38 13.06 -7.74
C ILE A 230 20.09 14.27 -6.84
N LEU A 231 19.64 13.98 -5.62
CA LEU A 231 19.40 14.94 -4.56
C LEU A 231 20.05 14.48 -3.28
N GLU A 232 21.03 15.22 -2.79
CA GLU A 232 21.71 14.93 -1.52
C GLU A 232 20.72 14.92 -0.34
N PRO A 233 20.91 14.05 0.66
CA PRO A 233 20.07 13.93 1.83
C PRO A 233 19.97 15.25 2.62
N ARG A 234 18.76 15.81 2.75
CA ARG A 234 18.55 17.07 3.47
C ARG A 234 17.20 17.17 4.18
N PHE A 235 16.20 16.40 3.77
CA PHE A 235 14.84 16.44 4.33
C PHE A 235 14.68 15.50 5.54
N ASP A 236 13.77 15.84 6.47
CA ASP A 236 13.49 15.03 7.65
C ASP A 236 12.72 13.73 7.32
N ASP A 237 11.85 13.77 6.31
CA ASP A 237 11.24 12.63 5.64
C ASP A 237 10.93 13.02 4.19
N MET A 238 10.80 12.00 3.33
CA MET A 238 10.56 12.23 1.90
C MET A 238 9.92 11.01 1.26
N THR A 239 9.03 11.24 0.29
CA THR A 239 8.47 10.16 -0.55
C THR A 239 8.16 10.69 -1.94
N ALA A 240 8.17 9.81 -2.94
CA ALA A 240 7.85 10.18 -4.32
C ALA A 240 6.34 10.39 -4.51
N ASP A 241 5.98 11.36 -5.36
CA ASP A 241 4.62 11.67 -5.81
C ASP A 241 4.64 12.10 -7.29
N GLY A 242 4.71 11.11 -8.18
CA GLY A 242 4.91 11.34 -9.61
C GLY A 242 6.27 11.99 -9.90
N GLU A 243 6.26 13.15 -10.52
CA GLU A 243 7.47 13.95 -10.80
C GLU A 243 7.93 14.78 -9.59
N LEU A 244 7.08 14.93 -8.58
CA LEU A 244 7.37 15.66 -7.36
C LEU A 244 7.72 14.71 -6.21
N PHE A 245 8.16 15.30 -5.12
CA PHE A 245 8.39 14.61 -3.86
C PHE A 245 7.65 15.33 -2.74
N ILE A 246 6.93 14.56 -1.95
CA ILE A 246 6.42 14.99 -0.66
C ILE A 246 7.58 14.99 0.31
N ALA A 247 7.89 16.13 0.92
CA ALA A 247 9.02 16.27 1.83
C ALA A 247 8.63 16.96 3.13
N LEU A 248 9.23 16.49 4.23
CA LEU A 248 9.09 17.07 5.56
C LEU A 248 10.29 17.97 5.86
N ASN A 249 10.00 19.17 6.31
CA ASN A 249 11.00 20.11 6.81
C ASN A 249 10.44 20.89 8.01
N ASP A 250 11.14 20.91 9.12
CA ASP A 250 10.73 21.62 10.35
C ASP A 250 9.28 21.32 10.78
N ASP A 251 8.93 20.03 10.86
CA ASP A 251 7.60 19.52 11.24
C ASP A 251 6.44 19.88 10.31
N LYS A 252 6.73 20.40 9.09
CA LYS A 252 5.74 20.72 8.08
C LYS A 252 6.03 20.00 6.77
N TRP A 253 4.96 19.62 6.10
CA TRP A 253 4.98 18.93 4.82
C TRP A 253 4.74 19.91 3.68
N GLY A 254 5.45 19.70 2.56
CA GLY A 254 5.30 20.38 1.30
C GLY A 254 5.64 19.47 0.12
N TRP A 255 5.64 20.02 -1.08
CA TRP A 255 6.10 19.32 -2.28
C TRP A 255 7.31 20.04 -2.86
N CYS A 256 8.36 19.29 -3.17
CA CYS A 256 9.54 19.78 -3.85
C CYS A 256 9.76 19.04 -5.19
N ASP A 257 10.56 19.66 -6.05
CA ASP A 257 11.03 19.05 -7.30
C ASP A 257 12.25 18.14 -7.05
N ILE A 258 12.83 17.59 -8.14
CA ILE A 258 14.00 16.72 -8.09
C ILE A 258 15.28 17.44 -7.62
N ASN A 259 15.36 18.76 -7.73
CA ASN A 259 16.46 19.58 -7.21
C ASN A 259 16.26 19.90 -5.72
N GLY A 260 15.08 19.54 -5.18
CA GLY A 260 14.63 19.83 -3.84
C GLY A 260 14.19 21.26 -3.63
N GLU A 261 13.86 21.97 -4.70
CA GLU A 261 13.24 23.29 -4.62
C GLU A 261 11.73 23.13 -4.36
N TRP A 262 11.21 23.98 -3.46
CA TRP A 262 9.81 23.89 -3.10
C TRP A 262 8.91 24.35 -4.26
N VAL A 263 8.02 23.45 -4.69
CA VAL A 263 6.91 23.75 -5.60
C VAL A 263 5.69 24.21 -4.79
N ILE A 264 5.49 23.58 -3.64
CA ILE A 264 4.49 23.98 -2.64
C ILE A 264 5.21 24.00 -1.29
N GLU A 265 5.30 25.18 -0.69
CA GLU A 265 6.00 25.40 0.59
C GLU A 265 5.49 24.50 1.72
N PRO A 266 6.37 24.09 2.67
CA PRO A 266 6.01 23.21 3.77
C PRO A 266 5.15 23.92 4.82
N ASN A 267 3.84 23.94 4.60
CA ASN A 267 2.87 24.61 5.47
C ASN A 267 1.83 23.68 6.10
N PHE A 268 1.83 22.39 5.71
CA PHE A 268 0.78 21.46 6.09
C PHE A 268 1.22 20.55 7.24
N ASP A 269 0.25 20.18 8.11
CA ASP A 269 0.47 19.23 9.22
C ASP A 269 0.66 17.81 8.70
N MET A 270 0.04 17.48 7.56
CA MET A 270 0.15 16.23 6.83
C MET A 270 -0.35 16.43 5.39
N ILE A 271 0.17 15.64 4.48
CA ILE A 271 -0.29 15.60 3.10
C ILE A 271 -0.38 14.15 2.62
N LEU A 272 -1.25 13.91 1.65
CA LEU A 272 -1.28 12.68 0.87
C LEU A 272 -1.03 13.01 -0.60
N PRO A 273 -0.55 12.05 -1.41
CA PRO A 273 -0.08 12.34 -2.75
C PRO A 273 -1.18 12.86 -3.69
N PHE A 274 -0.77 13.64 -4.69
CA PHE A 274 -1.62 14.00 -5.83
C PHE A 274 -2.02 12.79 -6.64
N ARG A 275 -1.11 11.83 -6.75
CA ARG A 275 -1.27 10.71 -7.67
C ARG A 275 -1.41 11.23 -9.11
N GLU A 276 -2.44 10.76 -9.82
CA GLU A 276 -2.79 11.21 -11.17
C GLU A 276 -3.80 12.38 -11.16
N ALA A 277 -4.23 12.84 -9.98
CA ALA A 277 -5.18 13.93 -9.84
C ALA A 277 -4.51 15.31 -9.85
N ASP A 278 -5.30 16.34 -10.11
CA ASP A 278 -4.84 17.73 -10.05
C ASP A 278 -4.94 18.34 -8.66
N ILE A 279 -5.57 17.64 -7.71
CA ILE A 279 -5.74 18.09 -6.32
C ILE A 279 -5.38 16.99 -5.34
N ALA A 280 -4.77 17.38 -4.23
CA ALA A 280 -4.29 16.49 -3.18
C ALA A 280 -4.88 16.82 -1.81
N PRO A 281 -5.12 15.82 -0.94
CA PRO A 281 -5.60 16.07 0.40
C PRO A 281 -4.47 16.55 1.32
N VAL A 282 -4.77 17.60 2.10
CA VAL A 282 -3.86 18.20 3.08
C VAL A 282 -4.54 18.36 4.43
N LEU A 283 -3.81 18.14 5.50
CA LEU A 283 -4.27 18.38 6.87
C LEU A 283 -3.84 19.76 7.32
N ILE A 284 -4.80 20.57 7.75
CA ILE A 284 -4.59 21.94 8.24
C ILE A 284 -5.34 22.09 9.56
N ASN A 285 -4.61 22.27 10.66
CA ASN A 285 -5.20 22.49 11.99
C ASN A 285 -6.28 21.43 12.33
N GLY A 286 -5.96 20.15 12.12
CA GLY A 286 -6.78 19.00 12.50
C GLY A 286 -7.99 18.71 11.61
N LYS A 287 -8.13 19.36 10.47
CA LYS A 287 -9.13 19.04 9.45
C LYS A 287 -8.51 18.96 8.07
N TRP A 288 -9.02 18.01 7.28
CA TRP A 288 -8.57 17.80 5.91
C TRP A 288 -9.25 18.76 4.92
N ALA A 289 -8.49 19.21 3.96
CA ALA A 289 -8.84 20.03 2.82
C ALA A 289 -8.23 19.44 1.55
N TYR A 290 -8.46 20.04 0.41
CA TYR A 290 -7.72 19.71 -0.83
C TYR A 290 -7.09 20.96 -1.41
N VAL A 291 -5.87 20.81 -1.89
CA VAL A 291 -5.11 21.87 -2.59
C VAL A 291 -4.84 21.44 -4.03
N ASP A 292 -4.66 22.42 -4.91
CA ASP A 292 -4.18 22.22 -6.28
C ASP A 292 -2.64 22.13 -6.33
N LYS A 293 -2.09 22.00 -7.53
CA LYS A 293 -0.63 21.91 -7.79
C LYS A 293 0.12 23.24 -7.52
N GLN A 294 -0.58 24.31 -7.23
CA GLN A 294 -0.06 25.60 -6.80
C GLN A 294 -0.10 25.76 -5.26
N GLY A 295 -0.72 24.79 -4.56
CA GLY A 295 -0.89 24.82 -3.11
C GLY A 295 -2.11 25.64 -2.64
N GLU A 296 -2.95 26.08 -3.57
CA GLU A 296 -4.15 26.84 -3.23
C GLU A 296 -5.29 25.90 -2.79
N VAL A 297 -6.01 26.28 -1.72
CA VAL A 297 -7.11 25.47 -1.19
C VAL A 297 -8.33 25.53 -2.10
N VAL A 298 -8.60 24.45 -2.82
CA VAL A 298 -9.75 24.33 -3.74
C VAL A 298 -10.98 23.70 -3.09
N ILE A 299 -10.80 22.80 -2.11
CA ILE A 299 -11.88 22.28 -1.28
C ILE A 299 -11.55 22.62 0.17
N LYS A 300 -12.40 23.43 0.79
CA LYS A 300 -12.18 23.95 2.14
C LYS A 300 -12.05 22.82 3.17
N ARG A 301 -11.24 23.08 4.21
CA ARG A 301 -11.05 22.18 5.35
C ARG A 301 -12.37 21.90 6.08
N GLN A 302 -12.77 20.65 6.11
CA GLN A 302 -14.02 20.24 6.75
C GLN A 302 -14.06 18.77 7.15
N PHE A 303 -13.22 17.94 6.54
CA PHE A 303 -13.28 16.49 6.72
C PHE A 303 -12.44 16.04 7.91
N ASP A 304 -12.88 14.97 8.59
CA ASP A 304 -12.12 14.29 9.64
C ASP A 304 -11.02 13.42 9.05
N GLU A 305 -11.31 12.79 7.89
CA GLU A 305 -10.33 12.10 7.05
C GLU A 305 -10.63 12.43 5.58
N ALA A 306 -9.58 12.50 4.78
CA ALA A 306 -9.70 12.65 3.33
C ALA A 306 -8.57 11.90 2.64
N TYR A 307 -8.88 11.32 1.48
CA TYR A 307 -7.98 10.46 0.74
C TYR A 307 -7.78 10.99 -0.68
N PRO A 308 -6.69 10.61 -1.36
CA PRO A 308 -6.46 10.97 -2.75
C PRO A 308 -7.61 10.57 -3.66
N PHE A 309 -7.76 11.29 -4.75
CA PHE A 309 -8.72 10.93 -5.77
C PHE A 309 -8.30 9.63 -6.47
N VAL A 310 -9.27 8.76 -6.62
CA VAL A 310 -9.20 7.56 -7.46
C VAL A 310 -10.17 7.82 -8.60
N GLU A 311 -9.65 8.06 -9.80
CA GLU A 311 -10.44 8.60 -10.92
C GLU A 311 -11.14 9.93 -10.51
N ASP A 312 -12.47 9.97 -10.57
CA ASP A 312 -13.26 11.17 -10.32
C ASP A 312 -13.77 11.32 -8.87
N LEU A 313 -13.43 10.38 -7.99
CA LEU A 313 -13.96 10.33 -6.63
C LEU A 313 -12.88 10.26 -5.57
N ALA A 314 -13.06 11.02 -4.51
CA ALA A 314 -12.27 10.91 -3.29
C ALA A 314 -13.12 10.44 -2.12
N LEU A 315 -12.58 9.50 -1.36
CA LEU A 315 -13.15 9.06 -0.09
C LEU A 315 -12.92 10.14 0.96
N VAL A 316 -13.98 10.49 1.70
CA VAL A 316 -13.91 11.43 2.83
C VAL A 316 -14.69 10.89 4.01
N LYS A 317 -14.34 11.33 5.22
CA LYS A 317 -15.03 10.97 6.45
C LYS A 317 -15.51 12.22 7.18
N ILE A 318 -16.74 12.16 7.71
CA ILE A 318 -17.30 13.15 8.64
C ILE A 318 -17.94 12.40 9.82
N GLY A 319 -17.46 12.68 11.03
CA GLY A 319 -17.83 11.91 12.21
C GLY A 319 -17.41 10.44 12.04
N ASP A 320 -18.37 9.54 12.18
CA ASP A 320 -18.14 8.10 12.04
C ASP A 320 -18.42 7.57 10.64
N TYR A 321 -18.81 8.44 9.68
CA TYR A 321 -19.32 8.01 8.38
C TYR A 321 -18.45 8.42 7.22
N TYR A 322 -18.20 7.48 6.32
CA TYR A 322 -17.52 7.68 5.05
C TYR A 322 -18.51 7.99 3.93
N GLY A 323 -18.10 8.85 3.01
CA GLY A 323 -18.80 9.20 1.78
C GLY A 323 -17.80 9.53 0.67
N PHE A 324 -18.32 9.89 -0.49
CA PHE A 324 -17.48 10.21 -1.66
C PHE A 324 -17.81 11.56 -2.23
N ILE A 325 -16.77 12.33 -2.57
CA ILE A 325 -16.87 13.64 -3.22
C ILE A 325 -16.26 13.62 -4.61
N ASN A 326 -16.67 14.53 -5.47
CA ASN A 326 -15.97 14.83 -6.71
C ASN A 326 -14.91 15.93 -6.50
N ASN A 327 -14.16 16.28 -7.55
CA ASN A 327 -13.10 17.30 -7.54
C ASN A 327 -13.59 18.75 -7.24
N LYS A 328 -14.92 18.99 -7.19
CA LYS A 328 -15.52 20.26 -6.75
C LYS A 328 -15.96 20.23 -5.28
N GLY A 329 -15.69 19.13 -4.56
CA GLY A 329 -16.13 18.94 -3.17
C GLY A 329 -17.60 18.62 -3.02
N VAL A 330 -18.30 18.27 -4.11
CA VAL A 330 -19.71 17.91 -4.08
C VAL A 330 -19.86 16.43 -3.78
N TYR A 331 -20.67 16.09 -2.77
CA TYR A 331 -20.96 14.70 -2.45
C TYR A 331 -21.63 13.98 -3.63
N LYS A 332 -21.05 12.91 -4.07
CA LYS A 332 -21.63 11.93 -4.98
C LYS A 332 -22.31 10.80 -4.21
N ILE A 333 -21.73 10.47 -3.07
CA ILE A 333 -22.31 9.58 -2.06
C ILE A 333 -22.18 10.30 -0.73
N ASN A 334 -23.32 10.62 -0.09
CA ASN A 334 -23.32 11.25 1.22
C ASN A 334 -22.66 10.34 2.26
N PRO A 335 -22.03 10.88 3.32
CA PRO A 335 -21.49 10.09 4.41
C PRO A 335 -22.57 9.20 5.04
N GLN A 336 -22.42 7.89 4.89
CA GLN A 336 -23.37 6.88 5.35
C GLN A 336 -22.76 5.52 5.67
N TYR A 337 -21.52 5.27 5.25
CA TYR A 337 -20.84 3.99 5.46
C TYR A 337 -19.96 4.05 6.70
N THR A 338 -20.01 3.00 7.53
CA THR A 338 -19.20 2.87 8.74
C THR A 338 -17.92 2.07 8.50
N TYR A 339 -17.81 1.42 7.36
CA TYR A 339 -16.66 0.61 6.97
C TYR A 339 -16.27 0.87 5.51
N ILE A 340 -14.99 0.93 5.28
CA ILE A 340 -14.35 0.92 3.95
C ILE A 340 -13.27 -0.14 3.97
N SER A 341 -13.16 -0.92 2.91
CA SER A 341 -12.11 -1.92 2.77
C SER A 341 -10.73 -1.29 2.96
N PRO A 342 -9.87 -1.83 3.85
CA PRO A 342 -8.53 -1.28 4.09
C PRO A 342 -7.65 -1.22 2.84
N ASP A 343 -7.84 -2.15 1.92
CA ASP A 343 -7.10 -2.18 0.67
C ASP A 343 -7.55 -1.08 -0.30
N TYR A 344 -8.83 -0.64 -0.28
CA TYR A 344 -9.25 0.57 -0.99
C TYR A 344 -8.49 1.80 -0.48
N ILE A 345 -8.39 1.96 0.83
CA ILE A 345 -7.64 3.07 1.45
C ILE A 345 -6.17 3.01 1.05
N SER A 346 -5.55 1.84 1.13
CA SER A 346 -4.16 1.65 0.71
C SER A 346 -3.97 1.95 -0.77
N ASN A 347 -4.89 1.50 -1.63
CA ASN A 347 -4.85 1.80 -3.05
C ASN A 347 -5.02 3.29 -3.32
N ALA A 348 -5.92 3.99 -2.63
CA ALA A 348 -6.10 5.43 -2.78
C ALA A 348 -4.84 6.21 -2.41
N ILE A 349 -4.14 5.81 -1.35
CA ILE A 349 -2.92 6.50 -0.90
C ILE A 349 -1.71 6.15 -1.76
N TYR A 350 -1.50 4.86 -2.03
CA TYR A 350 -0.24 4.36 -2.59
C TYR A 350 -0.34 3.87 -4.03
N GLY A 351 -1.55 3.72 -4.58
CA GLY A 351 -1.80 3.21 -5.94
C GLY A 351 -1.70 1.71 -6.09
N PHE A 352 -1.59 0.99 -5.01
CA PHE A 352 -1.53 -0.46 -4.99
C PHE A 352 -2.08 -0.99 -3.67
N THR A 353 -2.41 -2.26 -3.65
CA THR A 353 -2.97 -2.91 -2.48
C THR A 353 -2.03 -4.01 -1.99
N PHE A 354 -1.66 -3.93 -0.71
CA PHE A 354 -1.14 -5.08 0.03
C PHE A 354 -2.21 -5.58 0.97
N TYR A 355 -2.87 -6.65 0.63
CA TYR A 355 -3.63 -7.40 1.61
C TYR A 355 -2.92 -8.74 1.84
N SER A 356 -2.02 -8.75 2.79
CA SER A 356 -1.68 -9.98 3.50
C SER A 356 -2.50 -9.97 4.78
N ALA A 357 -3.41 -10.92 4.91
CA ALA A 357 -4.17 -11.10 6.12
C ALA A 357 -3.22 -11.53 7.24
N VAL A 358 -2.60 -10.56 7.91
CA VAL A 358 -1.88 -10.80 9.16
C VAL A 358 -2.86 -10.50 10.29
N ASN A 359 -3.34 -11.54 10.96
CA ASN A 359 -3.96 -11.35 12.26
C ASN A 359 -2.93 -10.66 13.18
N SER A 360 -3.32 -9.51 13.75
CA SER A 360 -2.54 -8.71 14.67
C SER A 360 -2.23 -9.39 16.02
N ASP A 361 -2.54 -10.66 16.16
CA ASP A 361 -2.35 -11.45 17.38
C ASP A 361 -1.19 -12.45 17.21
N ARG A 362 0.05 -11.91 17.12
CA ARG A 362 1.28 -12.62 17.49
C ARG A 362 2.31 -11.66 18.06
#